data_fa1e337900718ea73fb50918117a6171
#
_entry.id   fa1e337900718ea73fb50918117a6171
#
_cell.length_a   1.000
_cell.length_b   1.000
_cell.length_c   1.000
_cell.angle_alpha   90.00
_cell.angle_beta   90.00
_cell.angle_gamma   90.00
#
_symmetry.space_group_name_H-M   'P 1'
#
loop_
_entity.id
_entity.type
_entity.pdbx_description
1 polymer ?
#
loop_
_entity_poly.entity_id
_entity_poly.type
_entity_poly.pdbx_seq_one_letter_code
_entity_poly.pdbx_strand_id
1 'polypeptide(L)'
;MELIQTSPIFLGFSSQKGGVGKSTLAEIISSILYYERNIHLFVVDCDLSQDSFYKLREREKACIESDPQLSKQMKQYFSSLKRTAYRILKADPKEAIEKANEYIRKHPSENFDLIIFDFPGHAGTSDLLQLSLEMDYILSPLEPDVQSMVACLTYIKAVNDLGVSMSSVRIKEVILLWNKVDRRVKNTLIEYHSRYIKNEDYTLLNQHVYAAHRFSHELEQYGFRGVFRSTYLPPNKALRIGTGIEELTEELLTHIQLK
;
A
#
# COMPACT_ATOMS: atom_id res chain seq x y z
N MET A 1 -15.58 -20.91 23.71
CA MET A 1 -14.49 -20.87 22.72
C MET A 1 -14.14 -19.41 22.56
N GLU A 2 -13.13 -18.94 23.31
CA GLU A 2 -12.64 -17.58 23.16
C GLU A 2 -12.06 -17.48 21.75
N LEU A 3 -12.61 -16.56 20.94
CA LEU A 3 -12.01 -16.18 19.66
C LEU A 3 -10.64 -15.59 20.00
N ILE A 4 -9.57 -16.29 19.65
CA ILE A 4 -8.23 -15.74 19.70
C ILE A 4 -8.25 -14.57 18.73
N GLN A 5 -8.38 -13.35 19.25
CA GLN A 5 -8.31 -12.13 18.49
C GLN A 5 -6.84 -12.00 18.04
N THR A 6 -6.57 -12.41 16.81
CA THR A 6 -5.25 -12.21 16.21
C THR A 6 -5.04 -10.70 16.05
N SER A 7 -3.93 -10.20 16.51
CA SER A 7 -3.59 -8.78 16.30
C SER A 7 -3.48 -8.50 14.80
N PRO A 8 -3.95 -7.34 14.32
CA PRO A 8 -3.89 -7.00 12.91
C PRO A 8 -2.44 -6.95 12.40
N ILE A 9 -2.25 -7.30 11.14
CA ILE A 9 -0.96 -7.15 10.45
C ILE A 9 -0.73 -5.67 10.17
N PHE A 10 0.48 -5.17 10.44
CA PHE A 10 0.92 -3.83 10.09
C PHE A 10 1.77 -3.90 8.82
N LEU A 11 1.27 -3.35 7.73
CA LEU A 11 1.92 -3.33 6.42
C LEU A 11 2.32 -1.90 6.03
N GLY A 12 3.62 -1.63 5.98
CA GLY A 12 4.16 -0.35 5.52
C GLY A 12 4.43 -0.33 4.02
N PHE A 13 4.07 0.75 3.35
CA PHE A 13 4.54 1.06 1.99
C PHE A 13 5.68 2.07 2.11
N SER A 14 6.90 1.63 1.87
CA SER A 14 8.09 2.45 2.10
C SER A 14 9.11 2.34 0.97
N SER A 15 9.88 3.40 0.74
CA SER A 15 11.02 3.42 -0.19
C SER A 15 11.86 4.66 0.04
N GLN A 16 13.17 4.59 -0.16
CA GLN A 16 14.06 5.75 -0.09
C GLN A 16 13.96 6.67 -1.31
N LYS A 17 13.50 6.17 -2.45
CA LYS A 17 13.34 6.98 -3.67
C LYS A 17 11.93 7.55 -3.75
N GLY A 18 11.82 8.86 -3.94
CA GLY A 18 10.53 9.51 -4.24
C GLY A 18 9.99 9.10 -5.62
N GLY A 19 8.66 9.11 -5.78
CA GLY A 19 8.02 8.89 -7.07
C GLY A 19 7.91 7.45 -7.56
N VAL A 20 8.43 6.46 -6.84
CA VAL A 20 8.38 5.03 -7.24
C VAL A 20 6.98 4.40 -7.19
N GLY A 21 5.96 5.16 -6.78
CA GLY A 21 4.56 4.70 -6.79
C GLY A 21 4.07 4.08 -5.49
N LYS A 22 4.71 4.31 -4.33
CA LYS A 22 4.28 3.81 -3.02
C LYS A 22 2.81 4.09 -2.73
N SER A 23 2.44 5.37 -2.61
CA SER A 23 1.09 5.81 -2.28
C SER A 23 0.07 5.33 -3.31
N THR A 24 0.41 5.39 -4.61
CA THR A 24 -0.46 4.88 -5.67
C THR A 24 -0.76 3.38 -5.51
N LEU A 25 0.25 2.56 -5.21
CA LEU A 25 0.05 1.14 -4.96
C LEU A 25 -0.72 0.90 -3.67
N ALA A 26 -0.39 1.63 -2.60
CA ALA A 26 -1.09 1.53 -1.32
C ALA A 26 -2.58 1.87 -1.47
N GLU A 27 -2.95 2.95 -2.18
CA GLU A 27 -4.33 3.36 -2.45
C GLU A 27 -5.10 2.29 -3.23
N ILE A 28 -4.50 1.76 -4.31
CA ILE A 28 -5.14 0.77 -5.16
C ILE A 28 -5.31 -0.57 -4.42
N ILE A 29 -4.24 -1.05 -3.77
CA ILE A 29 -4.27 -2.32 -3.02
C ILE A 29 -5.24 -2.22 -1.84
N SER A 30 -5.22 -1.13 -1.06
CA SER A 30 -6.20 -0.92 0.03
C SER A 30 -7.63 -1.02 -0.46
N SER A 31 -7.93 -0.41 -1.61
CA SER A 31 -9.28 -0.41 -2.17
C SER A 31 -9.68 -1.80 -2.69
N ILE A 32 -8.79 -2.56 -3.32
CA ILE A 32 -9.05 -3.94 -3.71
C ILE A 32 -9.30 -4.82 -2.49
N LEU A 33 -8.43 -4.75 -1.49
CA LEU A 33 -8.50 -5.56 -0.28
C LEU A 33 -9.80 -5.29 0.49
N TYR A 34 -10.12 -4.03 0.70
CA TYR A 34 -11.28 -3.65 1.50
C TYR A 34 -12.61 -3.92 0.80
N TYR A 35 -12.74 -3.52 -0.47
CA TYR A 35 -14.02 -3.56 -1.18
C TYR A 35 -14.30 -4.88 -1.90
N GLU A 36 -13.28 -5.67 -2.23
CA GLU A 36 -13.46 -6.92 -2.97
C GLU A 36 -13.00 -8.18 -2.23
N ARG A 37 -11.97 -8.08 -1.37
CA ARG A 37 -11.44 -9.24 -0.63
C ARG A 37 -12.00 -9.34 0.78
N ASN A 38 -12.87 -8.45 1.17
CA ASN A 38 -13.50 -8.41 2.48
C ASN A 38 -12.51 -8.28 3.66
N ILE A 39 -11.30 -7.78 3.42
CA ILE A 39 -10.31 -7.52 4.46
C ILE A 39 -10.72 -6.27 5.23
N HIS A 40 -10.81 -6.37 6.55
CA HIS A 40 -11.09 -5.23 7.41
C HIS A 40 -9.81 -4.44 7.66
N LEU A 41 -9.72 -3.26 7.09
CA LEU A 41 -8.53 -2.43 7.19
C LEU A 41 -8.86 -0.95 7.41
N PHE A 42 -7.87 -0.23 7.91
CA PHE A 42 -7.77 1.21 7.78
C PHE A 42 -6.36 1.61 7.36
N VAL A 43 -6.20 2.87 6.97
CA VAL A 43 -4.93 3.42 6.48
C VAL A 43 -4.45 4.49 7.42
N VAL A 44 -3.14 4.53 7.67
CA VAL A 44 -2.43 5.63 8.34
C VAL A 44 -1.57 6.32 7.29
N ASP A 45 -1.96 7.53 6.89
CA ASP A 45 -1.20 8.39 5.99
C ASP A 45 -0.13 9.12 6.81
N CYS A 46 1.13 8.70 6.64
CA CYS A 46 2.27 9.21 7.39
C CYS A 46 3.03 10.32 6.62
N ASP A 47 2.68 10.60 5.37
CA ASP A 47 3.29 11.69 4.60
C ASP A 47 2.50 12.99 4.74
N LEU A 48 2.64 13.66 5.87
CA LEU A 48 1.95 14.93 6.14
C LEU A 48 2.30 16.06 5.16
N SER A 49 3.39 15.94 4.41
CA SER A 49 3.79 16.91 3.40
C SER A 49 3.00 16.77 2.10
N GLN A 50 2.75 15.54 1.69
CA GLN A 50 2.00 15.19 0.48
C GLN A 50 0.52 14.95 0.78
N ASP A 51 0.21 14.32 1.93
CA ASP A 51 -1.16 13.90 2.34
C ASP A 51 -1.88 13.13 1.21
N SER A 52 -1.19 12.21 0.55
CA SER A 52 -1.65 11.60 -0.70
C SER A 52 -3.02 10.93 -0.56
N PHE A 53 -3.19 10.07 0.42
CA PHE A 53 -4.45 9.40 0.70
C PHE A 53 -5.55 10.37 1.14
N TYR A 54 -5.21 11.27 2.07
CA TYR A 54 -6.20 12.20 2.61
C TYR A 54 -6.68 13.19 1.56
N LYS A 55 -5.77 13.78 0.80
CA LYS A 55 -6.12 14.71 -0.28
C LYS A 55 -6.93 14.03 -1.40
N LEU A 56 -6.58 12.80 -1.76
CA LEU A 56 -7.37 12.03 -2.72
C LEU A 56 -8.79 11.82 -2.20
N ARG A 57 -8.96 11.39 -0.95
CA ARG A 57 -10.27 11.20 -0.30
C ARG A 57 -11.12 12.47 -0.30
N GLU A 58 -10.52 13.63 0.02
CA GLU A 58 -11.25 14.91 0.07
C GLU A 58 -11.67 15.36 -1.33
N ARG A 59 -10.80 15.21 -2.36
CA ARG A 59 -11.17 15.52 -3.75
C ARG A 59 -12.30 14.61 -4.24
N GLU A 60 -12.22 13.34 -4.00
CA GLU A 60 -13.25 12.37 -4.37
C GLU A 60 -14.58 12.68 -3.69
N LYS A 61 -14.54 13.03 -2.40
CA LYS A 61 -15.72 13.42 -1.64
C LYS A 61 -16.38 14.65 -2.26
N ALA A 62 -15.63 15.70 -2.53
CA ALA A 62 -16.13 16.91 -3.18
C ALA A 62 -16.72 16.61 -4.57
N CYS A 63 -16.08 15.76 -5.36
CA CYS A 63 -16.58 15.30 -6.65
C CYS A 63 -17.93 14.55 -6.51
N ILE A 64 -18.04 13.62 -5.57
CA ILE A 64 -19.25 12.85 -5.30
C ILE A 64 -20.40 13.77 -4.85
N GLU A 65 -20.10 14.76 -4.01
CA GLU A 65 -21.10 15.71 -3.50
C GLU A 65 -21.58 16.69 -4.58
N SER A 66 -20.72 17.05 -5.54
CA SER A 66 -21.06 18.00 -6.62
C SER A 66 -21.78 17.36 -7.81
N ASP A 67 -21.70 16.02 -7.99
CA ASP A 67 -22.34 15.30 -9.09
C ASP A 67 -23.48 14.40 -8.56
N PRO A 68 -24.78 14.77 -8.81
CA PRO A 68 -25.93 13.99 -8.36
C PRO A 68 -25.97 12.56 -8.92
N GLN A 69 -25.50 12.35 -10.15
CA GLN A 69 -25.47 11.03 -10.78
C GLN A 69 -24.42 10.15 -10.10
N LEU A 70 -23.21 10.67 -9.90
CA LEU A 70 -22.13 9.98 -9.20
C LEU A 70 -22.53 9.68 -7.75
N SER A 71 -23.14 10.67 -7.06
CA SER A 71 -23.66 10.50 -5.70
C SER A 71 -24.65 9.33 -5.59
N LYS A 72 -25.58 9.24 -6.56
CA LYS A 72 -26.54 8.13 -6.63
C LYS A 72 -25.86 6.78 -6.85
N GLN A 73 -24.90 6.72 -7.77
CA GLN A 73 -24.11 5.50 -8.03
C GLN A 73 -23.34 5.05 -6.80
N MET A 74 -22.68 5.97 -6.10
CA MET A 74 -21.94 5.70 -4.88
C MET A 74 -22.83 5.20 -3.75
N LYS A 75 -24.01 5.82 -3.54
CA LYS A 75 -24.99 5.35 -2.56
C LYS A 75 -25.46 3.93 -2.86
N GLN A 76 -25.76 3.61 -4.12
CA GLN A 76 -26.14 2.26 -4.53
C GLN A 76 -25.03 1.25 -4.29
N TYR A 77 -23.79 1.61 -4.64
CA TYR A 77 -22.60 0.77 -4.44
C TYR A 77 -22.40 0.43 -2.96
N PHE A 78 -22.33 1.43 -2.09
CA PHE A 78 -22.14 1.22 -0.64
C PHE A 78 -23.32 0.48 0.02
N SER A 79 -24.54 0.73 -0.43
CA SER A 79 -25.72 -0.04 0.02
C SER A 79 -25.61 -1.52 -0.35
N SER A 80 -25.09 -1.84 -1.55
CA SER A 80 -24.87 -3.22 -1.97
C SER A 80 -23.77 -3.93 -1.19
N LEU A 81 -22.71 -3.20 -0.84
CA LEU A 81 -21.58 -3.71 -0.04
C LEU A 81 -21.94 -3.88 1.44
N LYS A 82 -22.99 -3.20 1.93
CA LYS A 82 -23.33 -3.09 3.36
C LYS A 82 -22.16 -2.62 4.23
N ARG A 83 -21.32 -1.75 3.68
CA ARG A 83 -20.11 -1.20 4.28
C ARG A 83 -20.03 0.30 3.99
N THR A 84 -19.25 1.01 4.82
CA THR A 84 -18.81 2.39 4.54
C THR A 84 -17.41 2.38 3.93
N ALA A 85 -16.91 3.54 3.52
CA ALA A 85 -15.52 3.65 3.08
C ALA A 85 -14.56 3.41 4.26
N TYR A 86 -13.42 2.75 4.00
CA TYR A 86 -12.41 2.53 5.03
C TYR A 86 -11.88 3.84 5.60
N ARG A 87 -11.45 3.81 6.87
CA ARG A 87 -10.91 4.98 7.55
C ARG A 87 -9.51 5.30 7.07
N ILE A 88 -9.21 6.61 6.96
CA ILE A 88 -7.86 7.15 6.74
C ILE A 88 -7.55 8.04 7.94
N LEU A 89 -6.46 7.73 8.65
CA LEU A 89 -5.91 8.53 9.73
C LEU A 89 -4.69 9.28 9.18
N LYS A 90 -4.48 10.49 9.68
CA LYS A 90 -3.25 11.25 9.43
C LYS A 90 -2.37 11.17 10.67
N ALA A 91 -1.10 10.87 10.50
CA ALA A 91 -0.17 10.79 11.60
C ALA A 91 1.24 11.23 11.20
N ASP A 92 1.92 11.95 12.08
CA ASP A 92 3.38 12.04 11.97
C ASP A 92 3.98 10.63 12.14
N PRO A 93 5.07 10.28 11.44
CA PRO A 93 5.74 8.98 11.59
C PRO A 93 6.01 8.57 13.05
N LYS A 94 6.35 9.52 13.91
CA LYS A 94 6.60 9.26 15.35
C LYS A 94 5.36 8.86 16.13
N GLU A 95 4.19 9.30 15.69
CA GLU A 95 2.91 9.09 16.39
C GLU A 95 2.06 8.01 15.69
N ALA A 96 2.48 7.52 14.53
CA ALA A 96 1.68 6.67 13.66
C ALA A 96 1.21 5.39 14.36
N ILE A 97 2.10 4.72 15.08
CA ILE A 97 1.80 3.48 15.81
C ILE A 97 0.84 3.75 16.98
N GLU A 98 1.09 4.81 17.74
CA GLU A 98 0.22 5.18 18.87
C GLU A 98 -1.19 5.48 18.39
N LYS A 99 -1.33 6.30 17.34
CA LYS A 99 -2.63 6.64 16.74
C LYS A 99 -3.35 5.40 16.18
N ALA A 100 -2.63 4.50 15.52
CA ALA A 100 -3.21 3.25 15.04
C ALA A 100 -3.74 2.40 16.19
N ASN A 101 -2.94 2.19 17.24
CA ASN A 101 -3.32 1.43 18.42
C ASN A 101 -4.47 2.09 19.20
N GLU A 102 -4.49 3.41 19.29
CA GLU A 102 -5.59 4.16 19.90
C GLU A 102 -6.90 3.96 19.12
N TYR A 103 -6.83 4.00 17.78
CA TYR A 103 -7.99 3.77 16.92
C TYR A 103 -8.52 2.34 17.09
N ILE A 104 -7.67 1.34 17.10
CA ILE A 104 -8.04 -0.06 17.35
C ILE A 104 -8.74 -0.20 18.72
N ARG A 105 -8.17 0.37 19.78
CA ARG A 105 -8.76 0.32 21.13
C ARG A 105 -10.14 0.99 21.22
N LYS A 106 -10.35 2.06 20.43
CA LYS A 106 -11.66 2.77 20.38
C LYS A 106 -12.72 2.04 19.57
N HIS A 107 -12.33 1.10 18.73
CA HIS A 107 -13.23 0.34 17.84
C HIS A 107 -13.06 -1.17 18.01
N PRO A 108 -13.26 -1.72 19.22
CA PRO A 108 -12.96 -3.13 19.50
C PRO A 108 -13.88 -4.11 18.75
N SER A 109 -15.04 -3.65 18.27
CA SER A 109 -15.98 -4.47 17.48
C SER A 109 -15.60 -4.58 16.01
N GLU A 110 -14.66 -3.77 15.51
CA GLU A 110 -14.30 -3.73 14.10
C GLU A 110 -13.26 -4.77 13.70
N ASN A 111 -12.76 -5.62 14.57
CA ASN A 111 -11.84 -6.74 14.27
C ASN A 111 -10.99 -6.51 13.00
N PHE A 112 -10.04 -5.59 13.07
CA PHE A 112 -9.18 -5.28 11.92
C PHE A 112 -8.23 -6.43 11.61
N ASP A 113 -8.11 -6.79 10.32
CA ASP A 113 -7.18 -7.78 9.80
C ASP A 113 -5.84 -7.16 9.44
N LEU A 114 -5.88 -5.92 8.90
CA LEU A 114 -4.72 -5.25 8.31
C LEU A 114 -4.75 -3.74 8.60
N ILE A 115 -3.61 -3.17 8.93
CA ILE A 115 -3.40 -1.72 8.99
C ILE A 115 -2.33 -1.36 7.98
N ILE A 116 -2.66 -0.45 7.06
CA ILE A 116 -1.74 0.00 6.01
C ILE A 116 -1.14 1.34 6.42
N PHE A 117 0.19 1.46 6.34
CA PHE A 117 0.93 2.69 6.61
C PHE A 117 1.57 3.17 5.32
N ASP A 118 1.19 4.36 4.85
CA ASP A 118 1.83 5.02 3.69
C ASP A 118 2.94 5.96 4.18
N PHE A 119 4.18 5.59 3.93
CA PHE A 119 5.36 6.31 4.41
C PHE A 119 5.71 7.49 3.49
N PRO A 120 6.32 8.56 4.03
CA PRO A 120 6.87 9.65 3.23
C PRO A 120 7.91 9.19 2.20
N GLY A 121 8.11 10.01 1.17
CA GLY A 121 8.97 9.69 0.02
C GLY A 121 10.46 9.53 0.29
N HIS A 122 10.94 9.78 1.52
CA HIS A 122 12.35 9.74 1.89
C HIS A 122 12.53 8.96 3.20
N ALA A 123 12.47 7.64 3.12
CA ALA A 123 12.50 6.75 4.27
C ALA A 123 13.88 6.64 5.01
N GLY A 124 14.84 7.51 4.71
CA GLY A 124 16.19 7.45 5.28
C GLY A 124 16.39 8.17 6.62
N THR A 125 15.35 8.76 7.22
CA THR A 125 15.45 9.38 8.53
C THR A 125 15.36 8.35 9.65
N SER A 126 15.94 8.65 10.81
CA SER A 126 15.87 7.77 11.99
C SER A 126 14.44 7.44 12.39
N ASP A 127 13.53 8.39 12.30
CA ASP A 127 12.12 8.22 12.67
C ASP A 127 11.40 7.23 11.74
N LEU A 128 11.70 7.28 10.45
CA LEU A 128 11.13 6.37 9.45
C LEU A 128 11.74 4.96 9.55
N LEU A 129 13.00 4.85 9.90
CA LEU A 129 13.62 3.55 10.19
C LEU A 129 13.00 2.92 11.45
N GLN A 130 12.78 3.72 12.51
CA GLN A 130 12.07 3.23 13.69
C GLN A 130 10.64 2.79 13.36
N LEU A 131 9.89 3.59 12.61
CA LEU A 131 8.54 3.20 12.16
C LEU A 131 8.59 1.91 11.34
N SER A 132 9.64 1.71 10.53
CA SER A 132 9.82 0.48 9.75
C SER A 132 9.93 -0.76 10.63
N LEU A 133 10.62 -0.67 11.76
CA LEU A 133 10.79 -1.78 12.71
C LEU A 133 9.50 -2.16 13.45
N GLU A 134 8.52 -1.25 13.48
CA GLU A 134 7.20 -1.46 14.09
C GLU A 134 6.18 -2.07 13.10
N MET A 135 6.52 -2.25 11.83
CA MET A 135 5.70 -2.97 10.86
C MET A 135 5.90 -4.48 10.98
N ASP A 136 4.90 -5.29 10.63
CA ASP A 136 5.11 -6.71 10.38
C ASP A 136 5.82 -6.92 9.05
N TYR A 137 5.37 -6.21 8.03
CA TYR A 137 5.92 -6.25 6.67
C TYR A 137 6.05 -4.86 6.08
N ILE A 138 7.05 -4.68 5.24
CA ILE A 138 7.19 -3.49 4.41
C ILE A 138 7.16 -3.92 2.95
N LEU A 139 6.28 -3.32 2.16
CA LEU A 139 6.28 -3.45 0.72
C LEU A 139 7.03 -2.28 0.10
N SER A 140 8.15 -2.58 -0.58
CA SER A 140 9.04 -1.57 -1.15
C SER A 140 9.11 -1.70 -2.68
N PRO A 141 8.45 -0.79 -3.42
CA PRO A 141 8.49 -0.81 -4.88
C PRO A 141 9.82 -0.32 -5.44
N LEU A 142 10.29 -1.02 -6.49
CA LEU A 142 11.48 -0.74 -7.26
C LEU A 142 11.10 -0.34 -8.68
N GLU A 143 11.75 0.69 -9.22
CA GLU A 143 11.75 0.95 -10.66
C GLU A 143 12.94 0.25 -11.33
N PRO A 144 12.84 -0.11 -12.62
CA PRO A 144 13.93 -0.77 -13.35
C PRO A 144 15.05 0.22 -13.70
N ASP A 145 15.67 0.82 -12.69
CA ASP A 145 16.84 1.71 -12.82
C ASP A 145 17.81 1.49 -11.65
N VAL A 146 19.08 1.78 -11.91
CA VAL A 146 20.18 1.55 -10.95
C VAL A 146 20.00 2.37 -9.67
N GLN A 147 19.53 3.61 -9.77
CA GLN A 147 19.37 4.50 -8.63
C GLN A 147 18.28 3.99 -7.67
N SER A 148 17.17 3.52 -8.22
CA SER A 148 16.09 2.90 -7.44
C SER A 148 16.58 1.66 -6.71
N MET A 149 17.38 0.84 -7.40
CA MET A 149 17.94 -0.38 -6.83
C MET A 149 18.89 -0.08 -5.67
N VAL A 150 19.86 0.84 -5.87
CA VAL A 150 20.83 1.21 -4.82
C VAL A 150 20.12 1.78 -3.60
N ALA A 151 19.16 2.70 -3.80
CA ALA A 151 18.39 3.30 -2.71
C ALA A 151 17.63 2.24 -1.91
N CYS A 152 17.01 1.27 -2.58
CA CYS A 152 16.25 0.22 -1.94
C CYS A 152 17.13 -0.74 -1.13
N LEU A 153 18.24 -1.20 -1.70
CA LEU A 153 19.17 -2.09 -1.00
C LEU A 153 19.79 -1.40 0.22
N THR A 154 20.10 -0.11 0.12
CA THR A 154 20.58 0.68 1.26
C THR A 154 19.52 0.72 2.38
N TYR A 155 18.25 0.88 2.01
CA TYR A 155 17.15 0.90 2.96
C TYR A 155 16.97 -0.45 3.65
N ILE A 156 16.94 -1.56 2.90
CA ILE A 156 16.81 -2.90 3.46
C ILE A 156 17.94 -3.18 4.43
N LYS A 157 19.17 -2.87 4.03
CA LYS A 157 20.33 -3.05 4.89
C LYS A 157 20.20 -2.27 6.20
N ALA A 158 19.78 -1.00 6.12
CA ALA A 158 19.59 -0.16 7.31
C ALA A 158 18.50 -0.73 8.24
N VAL A 159 17.38 -1.23 7.71
CA VAL A 159 16.32 -1.89 8.49
C VAL A 159 16.84 -3.17 9.15
N ASN A 160 17.55 -4.02 8.41
CA ASN A 160 18.11 -5.27 8.94
C ASN A 160 19.17 -5.02 10.01
N ASP A 161 20.12 -4.11 9.78
CA ASP A 161 21.18 -3.77 10.73
C ASP A 161 20.61 -3.23 12.05
N LEU A 162 19.58 -2.39 11.98
CA LEU A 162 18.87 -1.90 13.16
C LEU A 162 18.07 -3.01 13.84
N GLY A 163 17.37 -3.86 13.09
CA GLY A 163 16.59 -4.96 13.60
C GLY A 163 17.43 -5.94 14.41
N VAL A 164 18.65 -6.25 13.94
CA VAL A 164 19.60 -7.12 14.67
C VAL A 164 20.11 -6.48 15.96
N SER A 165 20.24 -5.14 16.00
CA SER A 165 20.72 -4.41 17.16
C SER A 165 19.69 -4.22 18.28
N MET A 166 18.41 -4.46 18.00
CA MET A 166 17.30 -4.24 18.92
C MET A 166 16.73 -5.57 19.42
N SER A 167 16.53 -5.67 20.73
CA SER A 167 16.04 -6.91 21.37
C SER A 167 14.56 -7.22 21.15
N SER A 168 13.79 -6.28 20.61
CA SER A 168 12.35 -6.42 20.38
C SER A 168 11.93 -5.56 19.21
N VAL A 169 11.78 -6.18 18.04
CA VAL A 169 11.25 -5.55 16.81
C VAL A 169 10.08 -6.36 16.30
N ARG A 170 9.16 -5.69 15.64
CA ARG A 170 7.99 -6.32 15.04
C ARG A 170 8.28 -6.80 13.60
N ILE A 171 9.21 -6.14 12.91
CA ILE A 171 9.49 -6.39 11.50
C ILE A 171 9.89 -7.85 11.24
N LYS A 172 9.17 -8.49 10.36
CA LYS A 172 9.46 -9.83 9.86
C LYS A 172 10.26 -9.77 8.57
N GLU A 173 9.87 -8.83 7.69
CA GLU A 173 10.44 -8.83 6.35
C GLU A 173 10.19 -7.51 5.60
N VAL A 174 11.17 -7.15 4.74
CA VAL A 174 11.00 -6.14 3.69
C VAL A 174 10.81 -6.86 2.36
N ILE A 175 9.64 -6.71 1.76
CA ILE A 175 9.22 -7.36 0.53
C ILE A 175 9.41 -6.40 -0.64
N LEU A 176 10.18 -6.79 -1.62
CA LEU A 176 10.44 -6.02 -2.84
C LEU A 176 9.49 -6.39 -3.95
N LEU A 177 9.18 -5.43 -4.82
CA LEU A 177 8.43 -5.65 -6.06
C LEU A 177 8.91 -4.74 -7.18
N TRP A 178 8.92 -5.24 -8.41
CA TRP A 178 9.16 -4.42 -9.58
C TRP A 178 7.91 -3.65 -9.97
N ASN A 179 8.04 -2.31 -9.99
CA ASN A 179 6.96 -1.39 -10.37
C ASN A 179 7.35 -0.58 -11.60
N LYS A 180 6.36 -0.09 -12.34
CA LYS A 180 6.50 0.70 -13.56
C LYS A 180 7.34 0.00 -14.65
N VAL A 181 7.25 -1.31 -14.74
CA VAL A 181 7.96 -2.10 -15.73
C VAL A 181 7.39 -1.83 -17.14
N ASP A 182 8.23 -1.40 -18.07
CA ASP A 182 7.82 -1.24 -19.48
C ASP A 182 7.89 -2.59 -20.20
N ARG A 183 6.75 -3.10 -20.64
CA ARG A 183 6.64 -4.37 -21.39
C ARG A 183 7.31 -4.37 -22.76
N ARG A 184 7.52 -3.19 -23.34
CA ARG A 184 8.09 -3.02 -24.68
C ARG A 184 9.61 -3.13 -24.68
N VAL A 185 10.22 -3.01 -23.52
CA VAL A 185 11.67 -3.01 -23.35
C VAL A 185 12.13 -4.38 -22.83
N LYS A 186 13.20 -4.92 -23.42
CA LYS A 186 13.86 -6.11 -22.88
C LYS A 186 14.51 -5.76 -21.53
N ASN A 187 14.01 -6.30 -20.47
CA ASN A 187 14.38 -5.93 -19.10
C ASN A 187 15.56 -6.77 -18.57
N THR A 188 16.70 -6.76 -19.27
CA THR A 188 17.93 -7.44 -18.82
C THR A 188 18.39 -6.92 -17.44
N LEU A 189 18.12 -5.65 -17.14
CA LEU A 189 18.41 -5.05 -15.84
C LEU A 189 17.59 -5.69 -14.72
N ILE A 190 16.29 -5.91 -14.95
CA ILE A 190 15.40 -6.62 -14.00
C ILE A 190 15.92 -8.03 -13.75
N GLU A 191 16.26 -8.78 -14.78
CA GLU A 191 16.79 -10.14 -14.65
C GLU A 191 18.09 -10.18 -13.83
N TYR A 192 19.00 -9.26 -14.11
CA TYR A 192 20.27 -9.15 -13.40
C TYR A 192 20.07 -8.81 -11.91
N HIS A 193 19.29 -7.76 -11.63
CA HIS A 193 19.06 -7.33 -10.26
C HIS A 193 18.17 -8.28 -9.47
N SER A 194 17.20 -8.96 -10.11
CA SER A 194 16.40 -9.99 -9.44
C SER A 194 17.26 -11.16 -8.97
N ARG A 195 18.27 -11.57 -9.79
CA ARG A 195 19.22 -12.60 -9.35
C ARG A 195 20.07 -12.12 -8.17
N TYR A 196 20.56 -10.88 -8.23
CA TYR A 196 21.31 -10.28 -7.12
C TYR A 196 20.50 -10.25 -5.83
N ILE A 197 19.25 -9.72 -5.86
CA ILE A 197 18.35 -9.65 -4.72
C ILE A 197 18.16 -11.05 -4.08
N LYS A 198 17.90 -12.07 -4.92
CA LYS A 198 17.70 -13.45 -4.46
C LYS A 198 18.98 -14.08 -3.88
N ASN A 199 20.15 -13.74 -4.42
CA ASN A 199 21.42 -14.24 -3.90
C ASN A 199 21.81 -13.62 -2.54
N GLU A 200 21.31 -12.43 -2.24
CA GLU A 200 21.46 -11.76 -0.94
C GLU A 200 20.34 -12.15 0.07
N ASP A 201 19.56 -13.19 -0.24
CA ASP A 201 18.43 -13.67 0.57
C ASP A 201 17.35 -12.60 0.86
N TYR A 202 17.20 -11.59 -0.02
CA TYR A 202 16.11 -10.62 0.08
C TYR A 202 14.87 -11.12 -0.65
N THR A 203 13.71 -10.83 -0.10
CA THR A 203 12.43 -11.21 -0.68
C THR A 203 12.05 -10.30 -1.82
N LEU A 204 11.82 -10.89 -2.98
CA LEU A 204 11.32 -10.23 -4.19
C LEU A 204 10.09 -10.99 -4.70
N LEU A 205 8.95 -10.30 -4.80
CA LEU A 205 7.75 -10.87 -5.42
C LEU A 205 8.01 -11.18 -6.91
N ASN A 206 7.39 -12.24 -7.39
CA ASN A 206 7.54 -12.68 -8.77
C ASN A 206 6.70 -11.83 -9.74
N GLN A 207 5.59 -11.28 -9.25
CA GLN A 207 4.71 -10.46 -10.07
C GLN A 207 5.24 -9.04 -10.21
N HIS A 208 5.11 -8.50 -11.41
CA HIS A 208 5.53 -7.13 -11.74
C HIS A 208 4.32 -6.25 -11.96
N VAL A 209 4.40 -4.98 -11.52
CA VAL A 209 3.45 -3.95 -11.91
C VAL A 209 3.98 -3.21 -13.14
N TYR A 210 3.18 -3.23 -14.20
CA TYR A 210 3.56 -2.66 -15.48
C TYR A 210 3.16 -1.19 -15.59
N ALA A 211 4.02 -0.39 -16.23
CA ALA A 211 3.72 1.00 -16.51
C ALA A 211 2.46 1.12 -17.38
N ALA A 212 1.48 1.85 -16.89
CA ALA A 212 0.24 2.12 -17.62
C ALA A 212 -0.33 3.47 -17.20
N HIS A 213 -0.81 4.25 -18.17
CA HIS A 213 -1.41 5.56 -17.93
C HIS A 213 -2.60 5.50 -16.96
N ARG A 214 -3.33 4.39 -16.97
CA ARG A 214 -4.53 4.20 -16.14
C ARG A 214 -4.29 4.27 -14.63
N PHE A 215 -3.05 4.13 -14.13
CA PHE A 215 -2.72 4.35 -12.73
C PHE A 215 -2.96 5.81 -12.26
N SER A 216 -3.10 6.76 -13.19
CA SER A 216 -3.48 8.15 -12.91
C SER A 216 -4.98 8.43 -13.08
N HIS A 217 -5.81 7.43 -13.40
CA HIS A 217 -7.25 7.61 -13.61
C HIS A 217 -7.97 7.77 -12.26
N GLU A 218 -8.18 9.00 -11.83
CA GLU A 218 -8.93 9.37 -10.64
C GLU A 218 -10.43 9.57 -10.93
N LEU A 219 -11.25 9.49 -9.88
CA LEU A 219 -12.71 9.52 -9.97
C LEU A 219 -13.25 10.78 -10.64
N GLU A 220 -12.67 11.93 -10.36
CA GLU A 220 -13.07 13.23 -10.90
C GLU A 220 -13.02 13.27 -12.43
N GLN A 221 -11.99 12.69 -13.03
CA GLN A 221 -11.77 12.74 -14.48
C GLN A 221 -12.39 11.57 -15.23
N TYR A 222 -12.46 10.41 -14.61
CA TYR A 222 -12.83 9.16 -15.29
C TYR A 222 -14.17 8.57 -14.82
N GLY A 223 -14.75 9.12 -13.76
CA GLY A 223 -16.04 8.71 -13.22
C GLY A 223 -16.05 7.29 -12.65
N PHE A 224 -17.23 6.85 -12.23
CA PHE A 224 -17.44 5.59 -11.51
C PHE A 224 -16.89 4.33 -12.22
N ARG A 225 -16.98 4.26 -13.55
CA ARG A 225 -16.57 3.09 -14.33
C ARG A 225 -15.13 3.14 -14.84
N GLY A 226 -14.58 4.33 -15.00
CA GLY A 226 -13.25 4.54 -15.57
C GLY A 226 -12.15 4.75 -14.54
N VAL A 227 -12.51 4.92 -13.26
CA VAL A 227 -11.56 5.13 -12.18
C VAL A 227 -10.66 3.91 -11.98
N PHE A 228 -9.38 4.17 -11.75
CA PHE A 228 -8.39 3.15 -11.42
C PHE A 228 -7.76 3.38 -10.05
N ARG A 229 -7.54 4.65 -9.69
CA ARG A 229 -6.98 5.09 -8.42
C ARG A 229 -8.06 5.80 -7.62
N SER A 230 -8.52 5.21 -6.55
CA SER A 230 -9.58 5.74 -5.70
C SER A 230 -9.51 5.18 -4.29
N THR A 231 -9.93 5.98 -3.33
CA THR A 231 -10.09 5.58 -1.94
C THR A 231 -11.51 5.09 -1.64
N TYR A 232 -12.46 5.29 -2.56
CA TYR A 232 -13.86 4.86 -2.43
C TYR A 232 -14.22 3.65 -3.28
N LEU A 233 -13.43 3.37 -4.31
CA LEU A 233 -13.71 2.30 -5.28
C LEU A 233 -12.45 1.51 -5.60
N PRO A 234 -12.55 0.19 -5.76
CA PRO A 234 -11.47 -0.58 -6.36
C PRO A 234 -11.42 -0.27 -7.87
N PRO A 235 -10.26 -0.36 -8.52
CA PRO A 235 -10.20 -0.25 -9.97
C PRO A 235 -11.07 -1.33 -10.63
N ASN A 236 -11.79 -0.97 -11.68
CA ASN A 236 -12.62 -1.94 -12.42
C ASN A 236 -11.76 -3.12 -12.90
N LYS A 237 -12.27 -4.35 -12.76
CA LYS A 237 -11.55 -5.59 -13.12
C LYS A 237 -11.04 -5.57 -14.55
N ALA A 238 -11.84 -5.07 -15.52
CA ALA A 238 -11.42 -4.94 -16.90
C ALA A 238 -10.23 -3.99 -17.09
N LEU A 239 -10.11 -2.96 -16.26
CA LEU A 239 -8.99 -2.02 -16.29
C LEU A 239 -7.71 -2.60 -15.66
N ARG A 240 -7.80 -3.62 -14.81
CA ARG A 240 -6.62 -4.27 -14.20
C ARG A 240 -5.89 -5.20 -15.16
N ILE A 241 -6.59 -5.68 -16.20
CA ILE A 241 -6.01 -6.64 -17.17
C ILE A 241 -4.72 -6.08 -17.74
N GLY A 242 -3.65 -6.84 -17.58
CA GLY A 242 -2.34 -6.50 -18.10
C GLY A 242 -1.58 -5.44 -17.28
N THR A 243 -2.03 -5.04 -16.09
CA THR A 243 -1.27 -4.15 -15.20
C THR A 243 -0.39 -4.90 -14.19
N GLY A 244 -0.68 -6.18 -13.95
CA GLY A 244 -0.03 -6.99 -12.92
C GLY A 244 -0.54 -6.72 -11.50
N ILE A 245 -1.47 -5.76 -11.29
CA ILE A 245 -1.91 -5.37 -9.96
C ILE A 245 -2.76 -6.46 -9.27
N GLU A 246 -3.56 -7.19 -10.03
CA GLU A 246 -4.37 -8.29 -9.50
C GLU A 246 -3.47 -9.44 -9.03
N GLU A 247 -2.57 -9.88 -9.89
CA GLU A 247 -1.63 -10.96 -9.64
C GLU A 247 -0.68 -10.62 -8.47
N LEU A 248 -0.22 -9.36 -8.41
CA LEU A 248 0.59 -8.86 -7.29
C LEU A 248 -0.19 -8.90 -5.98
N THR A 249 -1.46 -8.46 -5.99
CA THR A 249 -2.30 -8.44 -4.78
C THR A 249 -2.50 -9.84 -4.23
N GLU A 250 -2.76 -10.85 -5.09
CA GLU A 250 -2.90 -12.24 -4.69
C GLU A 250 -1.57 -12.82 -4.14
N GLU A 251 -0.44 -12.53 -4.80
CA GLU A 251 0.87 -12.98 -4.32
C GLU A 251 1.19 -12.36 -2.95
N LEU A 252 0.92 -11.07 -2.77
CA LEU A 252 1.12 -10.37 -1.49
C LEU A 252 0.27 -11.00 -0.37
N LEU A 253 -1.03 -11.20 -0.59
CA LEU A 253 -1.91 -11.82 0.40
C LEU A 253 -1.43 -13.22 0.81
N THR A 254 -1.02 -14.01 -0.17
CA THR A 254 -0.46 -15.34 0.07
C THR A 254 0.81 -15.27 0.91
N HIS A 255 1.71 -14.33 0.57
CA HIS A 255 3.00 -14.17 1.23
C HIS A 255 2.85 -13.74 2.69
N ILE A 256 1.99 -12.75 2.98
CA ILE A 256 1.73 -12.29 4.35
C ILE A 256 0.72 -13.15 5.10
N GLN A 257 0.25 -14.26 4.51
CA GLN A 257 -0.71 -15.23 5.06
C GLN A 257 -2.05 -14.59 5.49
N LEU A 258 -2.49 -13.57 4.79
CA LEU A 258 -3.79 -12.93 5.00
C LEU A 258 -4.82 -13.55 4.05
N LYS A 259 -5.92 -14.09 4.62
CA LYS A 259 -6.97 -14.81 3.87
C LYS A 259 -8.28 -14.04 3.85
#